data_9475be07b21686551503ba2ab6e24500
#
_entry.id   9475be07b21686551503ba2ab6e24500
#
_cell.length_a   1.000
_cell.length_b   1.000
_cell.length_c   1.000
_cell.angle_alpha   90.00
_cell.angle_beta   90.00
_cell.angle_gamma   90.00
#
_symmetry.space_group_name_H-M   'P 1'
#
loop_
_entity.id
_entity.type
_entity.pdbx_description
1 polymer ?
#
loop_
_entity_poly.entity_id
_entity_poly.type
_entity_poly.pdbx_seq_one_letter_code
_entity_poly.pdbx_strand_id
1 'polypeptide(L)'
;MKKILVTHSYFLRFDHKQWSTGKPYAPLGTLYAVSYLQKHNYQVSFFDTMFAREPDAIISVIEQERPDIFVIYDDGFNYLTKMCLQNMREAAFKMIRFAKERGCKILVSSSDSTDRFEMYLNAGADFIMLGEAELTLIELTDHLSENTGDPFAIEGLAFKHNNEIIKTKRRPVMHSLDMLPFPAWDLINLEPYREMWLSHAGYFSMNMGTTRGCPFKCNWCAKPIYGNRYNSRSPQNVVDELKMLKHKFGFDHIWFCDDIFGLKPGWVREFADLVEKENLEFKFKMQGRVDLLLQENNIRDLARAGCDNIWMGAESGSQRILDLMDKGTTVEQIYNATHLLKKVGIKPSFFIQFGYLTETKSDIEKTITMINQLLPYEIGISVSYPLPGTVFFEKVKSQLVNKTNWNDSDELALMFNNTYPPAFYKRLHRYVHKSYRKHLAFEKIKKMLFHPSGINSAGIKRALSALYYLPAAYIDKQKLRRLEKPVNA
;
A
#
# COMPACT_ATOMS: atom_id res chain seq x y z
N MET A 1 32.11 3.17 17.15
CA MET A 1 30.64 3.10 16.88
C MET A 1 30.47 2.31 15.59
N LYS A 2 29.57 1.34 15.54
CA LYS A 2 29.34 0.53 14.35
C LYS A 2 28.67 1.35 13.25
N LYS A 3 29.09 1.13 12.00
CA LYS A 3 28.47 1.75 10.80
C LYS A 3 27.28 0.91 10.35
N ILE A 4 26.18 1.56 10.05
CA ILE A 4 24.93 0.90 9.64
C ILE A 4 24.56 1.36 8.24
N LEU A 5 24.34 0.42 7.33
CA LEU A 5 23.74 0.68 6.03
C LEU A 5 22.30 0.16 6.03
N VAL A 6 21.35 1.04 5.78
CA VAL A 6 19.92 0.71 5.69
C VAL A 6 19.46 0.77 4.24
N THR A 7 18.65 -0.19 3.84
CA THR A 7 18.03 -0.26 2.51
C THR A 7 16.66 -0.92 2.57
N HIS A 8 15.97 -1.03 1.44
CA HIS A 8 14.72 -1.77 1.28
C HIS A 8 14.79 -2.71 0.06
N SER A 9 13.83 -3.63 -0.07
CA SER A 9 13.85 -4.63 -1.14
C SER A 9 12.93 -4.32 -2.33
N TYR A 10 12.28 -3.16 -2.35
CA TYR A 10 11.37 -2.77 -3.42
C TYR A 10 12.12 -2.08 -4.57
N PHE A 11 12.16 -2.76 -5.73
CA PHE A 11 12.68 -2.23 -6.99
C PHE A 11 11.50 -1.93 -7.92
N LEU A 12 11.28 -0.66 -8.27
CA LEU A 12 10.15 -0.26 -9.11
C LEU A 12 10.17 -0.96 -10.49
N ARG A 13 11.36 -1.24 -11.02
CA ARG A 13 11.55 -1.92 -12.32
C ARG A 13 11.08 -3.37 -12.33
N PHE A 14 11.00 -4.02 -11.18
CA PHE A 14 10.52 -5.40 -11.05
C PHE A 14 9.01 -5.52 -11.08
N ASP A 15 8.30 -4.38 -11.06
CA ASP A 15 6.86 -4.30 -11.22
C ASP A 15 6.54 -3.45 -12.46
N HIS A 16 6.35 -4.10 -13.60
CA HIS A 16 6.13 -3.43 -14.88
C HIS A 16 4.91 -2.48 -14.85
N LYS A 17 3.84 -2.85 -14.15
CA LYS A 17 2.65 -2.02 -14.00
C LYS A 17 2.96 -0.73 -13.25
N GLN A 18 3.67 -0.83 -12.13
CA GLN A 18 4.04 0.34 -11.33
C GLN A 18 5.05 1.22 -12.07
N TRP A 19 6.03 0.61 -12.74
CA TRP A 19 6.98 1.33 -13.59
C TRP A 19 6.26 2.14 -14.68
N SER A 20 5.32 1.53 -15.41
CA SER A 20 4.57 2.20 -16.48
C SER A 20 3.59 3.25 -15.96
N THR A 21 3.13 3.11 -14.71
CA THR A 21 2.28 4.11 -14.05
C THR A 21 3.07 5.39 -13.72
N GLY A 22 4.37 5.26 -13.43
CA GLY A 22 5.26 6.39 -13.21
C GLY A 22 4.93 7.27 -12.00
N LYS A 23 4.46 6.65 -10.89
CA LYS A 23 4.04 7.36 -9.68
C LYS A 23 4.67 6.75 -8.43
N PRO A 24 6.02 6.71 -8.35
CA PRO A 24 6.71 6.14 -7.21
C PRO A 24 6.55 7.01 -5.96
N TYR A 25 6.65 6.36 -4.80
CA TYR A 25 6.70 7.01 -3.51
C TYR A 25 7.93 6.58 -2.73
N ALA A 26 8.48 7.50 -1.93
CA ALA A 26 9.63 7.22 -1.08
C ALA A 26 9.33 6.08 -0.08
N PRO A 27 10.32 5.27 0.31
CA PRO A 27 10.15 4.17 1.26
C PRO A 27 10.00 4.69 2.70
N LEU A 28 8.82 5.18 3.03
CA LEU A 28 8.53 5.93 4.24
C LEU A 28 8.90 5.18 5.54
N GLY A 29 8.56 3.89 5.63
CA GLY A 29 8.89 3.06 6.77
C GLY A 29 10.40 2.90 6.96
N THR A 30 11.15 2.75 5.86
CA THR A 30 12.60 2.71 5.87
C THR A 30 13.20 4.03 6.37
N LEU A 31 12.67 5.16 5.89
CA LEU A 31 13.13 6.50 6.31
C LEU A 31 12.83 6.78 7.78
N TYR A 32 11.73 6.23 8.35
CA TYR A 32 11.48 6.26 9.79
C TYR A 32 12.52 5.46 10.56
N ALA A 33 12.87 4.25 10.12
CA ALA A 33 13.89 3.44 10.76
C ALA A 33 15.26 4.14 10.76
N VAL A 34 15.62 4.78 9.63
CA VAL A 34 16.87 5.57 9.50
C VAL A 34 16.87 6.74 10.48
N SER A 35 15.80 7.56 10.50
CA SER A 35 15.73 8.73 11.39
C SER A 35 15.73 8.32 12.87
N TYR A 36 15.16 7.15 13.18
CA TYR A 36 15.14 6.64 14.56
C TYR A 36 16.53 6.19 15.01
N LEU A 37 17.31 5.54 14.15
CA LEU A 37 18.74 5.24 14.39
C LEU A 37 19.56 6.52 14.58
N GLN A 38 19.36 7.53 13.72
CA GLN A 38 20.07 8.82 13.86
C GLN A 38 19.73 9.53 15.18
N LYS A 39 18.47 9.47 15.62
CA LYS A 39 18.04 10.02 16.94
C LYS A 39 18.78 9.37 18.11
N HIS A 40 19.19 8.10 17.94
CA HIS A 40 20.00 7.35 18.92
C HIS A 40 21.52 7.46 18.65
N ASN A 41 21.94 8.47 17.87
CA ASN A 41 23.33 8.80 17.57
C ASN A 41 24.12 7.73 16.80
N TYR A 42 23.45 6.82 16.06
CA TYR A 42 24.13 5.89 15.17
C TYR A 42 24.58 6.57 13.88
N GLN A 43 25.75 6.14 13.37
CA GLN A 43 26.20 6.53 12.03
C GLN A 43 25.49 5.67 11.00
N VAL A 44 24.57 6.26 10.24
CA VAL A 44 23.68 5.57 9.30
C VAL A 44 23.89 6.10 7.89
N SER A 45 24.13 5.18 6.94
CA SER A 45 24.03 5.41 5.51
C SER A 45 22.73 4.79 4.99
N PHE A 46 22.13 5.39 3.98
CA PHE A 46 20.91 4.89 3.35
C PHE A 46 21.13 4.68 1.84
N PHE A 47 20.69 3.53 1.34
CA PHE A 47 20.65 3.25 -0.09
C PHE A 47 19.22 2.97 -0.55
N ASP A 48 18.71 3.84 -1.44
CA ASP A 48 17.38 3.70 -2.03
C ASP A 48 17.42 2.79 -3.26
N THR A 49 16.79 1.64 -3.18
CA THR A 49 16.72 0.67 -4.30
C THR A 49 15.62 1.00 -5.32
N MET A 50 14.77 2.02 -5.07
CA MET A 50 13.57 2.31 -5.88
C MET A 50 13.87 2.36 -7.38
N PHE A 51 14.94 3.06 -7.78
CA PHE A 51 15.32 3.24 -9.19
C PHE A 51 16.50 2.38 -9.62
N ALA A 52 17.09 1.60 -8.72
CA ALA A 52 18.15 0.68 -9.05
C ALA A 52 17.68 -0.38 -10.07
N ARG A 53 18.58 -0.83 -10.91
CA ARG A 53 18.26 -1.81 -11.98
C ARG A 53 18.18 -3.23 -11.44
N GLU A 54 19.13 -3.60 -10.59
CA GLU A 54 19.32 -4.95 -10.06
C GLU A 54 19.80 -4.88 -8.60
N PRO A 55 19.62 -5.94 -7.81
CA PRO A 55 20.07 -6.00 -6.42
C PRO A 55 21.59 -5.90 -6.23
N ASP A 56 22.39 -6.19 -7.25
CA ASP A 56 23.85 -6.08 -7.22
C ASP A 56 24.36 -4.62 -7.13
N ALA A 57 23.51 -3.64 -7.44
CA ALA A 57 23.81 -2.23 -7.21
C ALA A 57 24.21 -1.92 -5.76
N ILE A 58 23.77 -2.74 -4.78
CA ILE A 58 24.14 -2.61 -3.38
C ILE A 58 25.62 -2.91 -3.11
N ILE A 59 26.28 -3.68 -3.98
CA ILE A 59 27.67 -4.14 -3.79
C ILE A 59 28.63 -2.97 -3.66
N SER A 60 28.57 -2.03 -4.61
CA SER A 60 29.44 -0.85 -4.61
C SER A 60 29.22 0.03 -3.38
N VAL A 61 27.96 0.11 -2.90
CA VAL A 61 27.62 0.87 -1.69
C VAL A 61 28.19 0.19 -0.44
N ILE A 62 28.09 -1.13 -0.31
CA ILE A 62 28.68 -1.87 0.80
C ILE A 62 30.21 -1.72 0.80
N GLU A 63 30.86 -1.78 -0.36
CA GLU A 63 32.31 -1.64 -0.49
C GLU A 63 32.80 -0.24 -0.15
N GLN A 64 32.02 0.79 -0.49
CA GLN A 64 32.30 2.18 -0.16
C GLN A 64 32.09 2.47 1.32
N GLU A 65 30.91 2.15 1.85
CA GLU A 65 30.49 2.47 3.22
C GLU A 65 31.15 1.56 4.25
N ARG A 66 31.44 0.31 3.89
CA ARG A 66 31.98 -0.75 4.77
C ARG A 66 31.18 -0.87 6.08
N PRO A 67 29.87 -1.15 5.99
CA PRO A 67 29.03 -1.23 7.18
C PRO A 67 29.35 -2.47 8.02
N ASP A 68 29.31 -2.33 9.34
CA ASP A 68 29.33 -3.46 10.27
C ASP A 68 27.97 -4.18 10.25
N ILE A 69 26.88 -3.39 10.12
CA ILE A 69 25.50 -3.86 10.13
C ILE A 69 24.80 -3.45 8.86
N PHE A 70 24.20 -4.43 8.18
CA PHE A 70 23.37 -4.24 6.99
C PHE A 70 21.91 -4.51 7.33
N VAL A 71 21.03 -3.53 7.09
CA VAL A 71 19.62 -3.59 7.44
C VAL A 71 18.76 -3.51 6.19
N ILE A 72 17.95 -4.53 5.93
CA ILE A 72 16.83 -4.44 5.00
C ILE A 72 15.59 -4.12 5.82
N TYR A 73 15.07 -2.91 5.67
CA TYR A 73 13.86 -2.45 6.36
C TYR A 73 12.81 -2.03 5.34
N ASP A 74 11.87 -2.91 5.01
CA ASP A 74 10.86 -2.63 4.00
C ASP A 74 9.76 -1.71 4.52
N ASP A 75 9.22 -0.91 3.62
CA ASP A 75 8.18 0.07 3.93
C ASP A 75 6.84 -0.58 4.27
N GLY A 76 6.48 -0.60 5.54
CA GLY A 76 5.20 -1.11 6.03
C GLY A 76 3.96 -0.30 5.62
N PHE A 77 4.12 0.90 5.04
CA PHE A 77 3.03 1.73 4.52
C PHE A 77 2.69 1.39 3.06
N ASN A 78 3.65 0.91 2.29
CA ASN A 78 3.42 0.54 0.90
C ASN A 78 2.66 -0.79 0.82
N TYR A 79 1.46 -0.78 0.21
CA TYR A 79 0.65 -1.99 0.05
C TYR A 79 1.34 -3.08 -0.78
N LEU A 80 2.24 -2.72 -1.70
CA LEU A 80 2.99 -3.68 -2.51
C LEU A 80 3.96 -4.51 -1.66
N THR A 81 4.60 -3.90 -0.68
CA THR A 81 5.44 -4.62 0.29
C THR A 81 4.60 -5.49 1.23
N LYS A 82 3.37 -5.06 1.57
CA LYS A 82 2.42 -5.86 2.36
C LYS A 82 1.91 -7.10 1.61
N MET A 83 1.91 -7.07 0.27
CA MET A 83 1.53 -8.23 -0.57
C MET A 83 2.60 -9.32 -0.61
N CYS A 84 3.80 -9.08 -0.10
CA CYS A 84 4.87 -10.08 -0.05
C CYS A 84 5.19 -10.65 -1.44
N LEU A 85 5.46 -9.78 -2.42
CA LEU A 85 5.73 -10.16 -3.81
C LEU A 85 7.02 -10.98 -3.92
N GLN A 86 7.00 -12.03 -4.74
CA GLN A 86 8.13 -12.94 -4.89
C GLN A 86 9.39 -12.24 -5.41
N ASN A 87 9.24 -11.34 -6.39
CA ASN A 87 10.36 -10.55 -6.93
C ASN A 87 11.12 -9.78 -5.86
N MET A 88 10.41 -9.20 -4.89
CA MET A 88 11.02 -8.44 -3.78
C MET A 88 11.74 -9.36 -2.81
N ARG A 89 11.15 -10.52 -2.48
CA ARG A 89 11.80 -11.53 -1.65
C ARG A 89 13.10 -12.01 -2.25
N GLU A 90 13.11 -12.33 -3.55
CA GLU A 90 14.31 -12.77 -4.26
C GLU A 90 15.38 -11.68 -4.30
N ALA A 91 14.98 -10.42 -4.47
CA ALA A 91 15.90 -9.29 -4.38
C ALA A 91 16.51 -9.17 -2.97
N ALA A 92 15.69 -9.27 -1.92
CA ALA A 92 16.17 -9.29 -0.54
C ALA A 92 17.19 -10.43 -0.31
N PHE A 93 16.90 -11.65 -0.78
CA PHE A 93 17.81 -12.78 -0.63
C PHE A 93 19.16 -12.58 -1.36
N LYS A 94 19.16 -11.92 -2.53
CA LYS A 94 20.40 -11.57 -3.23
C LYS A 94 21.21 -10.56 -2.42
N MET A 95 20.57 -9.48 -1.93
CA MET A 95 21.24 -8.45 -1.13
C MET A 95 21.79 -9.01 0.20
N ILE A 96 21.05 -9.90 0.87
CA ILE A 96 21.52 -10.62 2.07
C ILE A 96 22.81 -11.37 1.78
N ARG A 97 22.89 -12.13 0.68
CA ARG A 97 24.11 -12.87 0.30
C ARG A 97 25.27 -11.94 0.05
N PHE A 98 25.09 -10.88 -0.74
CA PHE A 98 26.14 -9.92 -1.04
C PHE A 98 26.72 -9.24 0.21
N ALA A 99 25.85 -8.87 1.16
CA ALA A 99 26.28 -8.28 2.41
C ALA A 99 26.95 -9.31 3.34
N LYS A 100 26.47 -10.56 3.35
CA LYS A 100 27.07 -11.64 4.15
C LYS A 100 28.48 -11.99 3.68
N GLU A 101 28.69 -12.09 2.37
CA GLU A 101 30.00 -12.34 1.76
C GLU A 101 31.02 -11.25 2.10
N ARG A 102 30.57 -10.05 2.46
CA ARG A 102 31.40 -8.90 2.89
C ARG A 102 31.49 -8.74 4.41
N GLY A 103 31.04 -9.74 5.16
CA GLY A 103 31.19 -9.81 6.61
C GLY A 103 30.21 -8.95 7.41
N CYS A 104 29.16 -8.40 6.80
CA CYS A 104 28.16 -7.63 7.49
C CYS A 104 27.30 -8.50 8.41
N LYS A 105 26.83 -7.94 9.52
CA LYS A 105 25.74 -8.49 10.33
C LYS A 105 24.41 -8.11 9.67
N ILE A 106 23.54 -9.07 9.40
CA ILE A 106 22.34 -8.88 8.58
C ILE A 106 21.08 -8.83 9.43
N LEU A 107 20.37 -7.70 9.41
CA LEU A 107 19.08 -7.50 10.05
C LEU A 107 18.00 -7.31 8.98
N VAL A 108 16.81 -7.92 9.16
CA VAL A 108 15.71 -7.77 8.21
C VAL A 108 14.41 -7.47 8.94
N SER A 109 13.64 -6.51 8.43
CA SER A 109 12.28 -6.20 8.86
C SER A 109 11.39 -5.97 7.63
N SER A 110 10.35 -6.76 7.50
CA SER A 110 9.31 -6.59 6.46
C SER A 110 8.04 -7.36 6.84
N SER A 111 6.96 -7.10 6.12
CA SER A 111 5.75 -7.93 6.20
C SER A 111 6.05 -9.38 5.85
N ASP A 112 6.82 -9.59 4.76
CA ASP A 112 7.17 -10.92 4.29
C ASP A 112 8.10 -11.66 5.25
N SER A 113 9.14 -10.98 5.77
CA SER A 113 10.05 -11.60 6.73
C SER A 113 9.39 -11.88 8.08
N THR A 114 8.37 -11.10 8.47
CA THR A 114 7.57 -11.37 9.68
C THR A 114 6.79 -12.69 9.57
N ASP A 115 6.20 -12.95 8.39
CA ASP A 115 5.40 -14.15 8.15
C ASP A 115 6.24 -15.37 7.74
N ARG A 116 7.44 -15.14 7.18
CA ARG A 116 8.33 -16.16 6.58
C ARG A 116 9.77 -16.07 7.09
N PHE A 117 9.95 -15.74 8.36
CA PHE A 117 11.26 -15.50 8.98
C PHE A 117 12.26 -16.66 8.75
N GLU A 118 11.80 -17.92 8.70
CA GLU A 118 12.64 -19.08 8.43
C GLU A 118 13.35 -18.99 7.08
N MET A 119 12.65 -18.54 6.03
CA MET A 119 13.22 -18.39 4.70
C MET A 119 14.35 -17.35 4.67
N TYR A 120 14.18 -16.25 5.36
CA TYR A 120 15.19 -15.18 5.45
C TYR A 120 16.41 -15.60 6.29
N LEU A 121 16.20 -16.30 7.40
CA LEU A 121 17.29 -16.88 8.20
C LEU A 121 18.07 -17.94 7.41
N ASN A 122 17.38 -18.73 6.57
CA ASN A 122 18.03 -19.70 5.67
C ASN A 122 18.76 -19.03 4.52
N ALA A 123 18.32 -17.85 4.08
CA ALA A 123 19.02 -17.05 3.07
C ALA A 123 20.29 -16.36 3.61
N GLY A 124 20.53 -16.38 4.92
CA GLY A 124 21.73 -15.84 5.56
C GLY A 124 21.53 -14.64 6.46
N ALA A 125 20.29 -14.19 6.69
CA ALA A 125 20.01 -13.16 7.69
C ALA A 125 20.40 -13.65 9.10
N ASP A 126 20.97 -12.78 9.92
CA ASP A 126 21.34 -13.10 11.30
C ASP A 126 20.14 -12.92 12.24
N PHE A 127 19.36 -11.86 12.03
CA PHE A 127 18.19 -11.54 12.84
C PHE A 127 17.03 -11.05 11.97
N ILE A 128 15.83 -11.48 12.30
CA ILE A 128 14.58 -10.98 11.74
C ILE A 128 13.83 -10.22 12.82
N MET A 129 13.52 -8.96 12.54
CA MET A 129 12.69 -8.13 13.40
C MET A 129 11.22 -8.31 13.00
N LEU A 130 10.40 -8.76 13.92
CA LEU A 130 9.02 -9.18 13.71
C LEU A 130 8.02 -8.07 14.06
N GLY A 131 7.15 -7.72 13.13
CA GLY A 131 6.13 -6.68 13.33
C GLY A 131 6.71 -5.27 13.26
N GLU A 132 6.22 -4.34 14.10
CA GLU A 132 6.73 -2.97 14.20
C GLU A 132 8.12 -2.99 14.86
N ALA A 133 9.13 -2.52 14.14
CA ALA A 133 10.50 -2.91 14.44
C ALA A 133 11.43 -1.76 14.88
N GLU A 134 10.99 -0.52 14.94
CA GLU A 134 11.88 0.62 15.27
C GLU A 134 12.55 0.46 16.64
N LEU A 135 11.79 0.09 17.68
CA LEU A 135 12.35 -0.15 19.02
C LEU A 135 13.24 -1.40 19.06
N THR A 136 12.80 -2.48 18.38
CA THR A 136 13.59 -3.71 18.26
C THR A 136 14.91 -3.45 17.54
N LEU A 137 14.89 -2.59 16.50
CA LEU A 137 16.09 -2.20 15.76
C LEU A 137 17.11 -1.50 16.68
N ILE A 138 16.68 -0.57 17.55
CA ILE A 138 17.59 0.11 18.49
C ILE A 138 18.17 -0.89 19.49
N GLU A 139 17.32 -1.64 20.21
CA GLU A 139 17.78 -2.59 21.23
C GLU A 139 18.76 -3.63 20.65
N LEU A 140 18.47 -4.11 19.43
CA LEU A 140 19.35 -5.06 18.73
C LEU A 140 20.66 -4.40 18.29
N THR A 141 20.61 -3.16 17.84
CA THR A 141 21.81 -2.41 17.43
C THR A 141 22.68 -2.09 18.63
N ASP A 142 22.10 -1.72 19.77
CA ASP A 142 22.81 -1.52 21.04
C ASP A 142 23.52 -2.82 21.46
N HIS A 143 22.79 -3.96 21.47
CA HIS A 143 23.36 -5.26 21.76
C HIS A 143 24.56 -5.60 20.85
N LEU A 144 24.42 -5.40 19.54
CA LEU A 144 25.48 -5.70 18.57
C LEU A 144 26.65 -4.72 18.63
N SER A 145 26.44 -3.48 19.09
CA SER A 145 27.49 -2.44 19.16
C SER A 145 28.30 -2.53 20.43
N GLU A 146 27.66 -2.76 21.54
CA GLU A 146 28.28 -2.77 22.87
C GLU A 146 28.66 -4.18 23.34
N ASN A 147 28.20 -5.19 22.61
CA ASN A 147 28.31 -6.61 23.00
C ASN A 147 27.72 -6.87 24.39
N THR A 148 26.65 -6.13 24.72
CA THR A 148 25.94 -6.16 26.01
C THR A 148 24.52 -6.68 25.84
N GLY A 149 23.94 -7.20 26.93
CA GLY A 149 22.58 -7.71 26.92
C GLY A 149 22.47 -9.12 26.31
N ASP A 150 21.24 -9.61 26.31
CA ASP A 150 20.89 -10.95 25.84
C ASP A 150 19.86 -10.83 24.69
N PRO A 151 20.15 -11.30 23.46
CA PRO A 151 19.20 -11.24 22.37
C PRO A 151 17.89 -12.00 22.66
N PHE A 152 17.90 -12.96 23.59
CA PHE A 152 16.69 -13.67 24.01
C PHE A 152 15.72 -12.77 24.79
N ALA A 153 16.22 -11.69 25.39
CA ALA A 153 15.40 -10.70 26.12
C ALA A 153 14.80 -9.62 25.21
N ILE A 154 15.32 -9.44 23.99
CA ILE A 154 14.82 -8.43 23.06
C ILE A 154 13.49 -8.93 22.45
N GLU A 155 12.40 -8.18 22.67
CA GLU A 155 11.09 -8.54 22.10
C GLU A 155 11.06 -8.32 20.59
N GLY A 156 10.34 -9.20 19.86
CA GLY A 156 10.09 -9.08 18.44
C GLY A 156 11.24 -9.57 17.56
N LEU A 157 12.04 -10.54 17.98
CA LEU A 157 13.11 -11.15 17.18
C LEU A 157 12.82 -12.60 16.78
N ALA A 158 13.39 -13.00 15.64
CA ALA A 158 13.66 -14.37 15.30
C ALA A 158 15.11 -14.51 14.81
N PHE A 159 15.83 -15.52 15.29
CA PHE A 159 17.23 -15.78 14.95
C PHE A 159 17.61 -17.25 15.15
N LYS A 160 18.76 -17.66 14.61
CA LYS A 160 19.28 -19.02 14.82
C LYS A 160 20.23 -19.05 16.03
N HIS A 161 20.01 -20.01 16.92
CA HIS A 161 20.90 -20.34 18.03
C HIS A 161 21.05 -21.85 18.11
N ASN A 162 22.28 -22.38 18.09
CA ASN A 162 22.58 -23.81 18.10
C ASN A 162 21.79 -24.64 17.07
N ASN A 163 21.67 -24.13 15.85
CA ASN A 163 20.89 -24.68 14.74
C ASN A 163 19.37 -24.71 14.93
N GLU A 164 18.87 -24.20 16.04
CA GLU A 164 17.44 -24.01 16.28
C GLU A 164 17.00 -22.56 15.99
N ILE A 165 15.76 -22.40 15.54
CA ILE A 165 15.19 -21.07 15.33
C ILE A 165 14.51 -20.66 16.61
N ILE A 166 15.03 -19.60 17.21
CA ILE A 166 14.47 -18.93 18.39
C ILE A 166 13.55 -17.81 17.92
N LYS A 167 12.40 -17.71 18.57
CA LYS A 167 11.46 -16.61 18.37
C LYS A 167 11.12 -16.01 19.74
N THR A 168 11.47 -14.76 19.94
CA THR A 168 11.20 -14.07 21.20
C THR A 168 9.74 -13.62 21.29
N LYS A 169 9.33 -13.12 22.44
CA LYS A 169 7.99 -12.58 22.64
C LYS A 169 7.70 -11.45 21.64
N ARG A 170 6.49 -11.42 21.10
CA ARG A 170 6.08 -10.35 20.18
C ARG A 170 6.09 -9.00 20.89
N ARG A 171 6.73 -8.00 20.27
CA ARG A 171 6.72 -6.63 20.77
C ARG A 171 5.34 -5.99 20.61
N PRO A 172 4.82 -5.28 21.61
CA PRO A 172 3.66 -4.42 21.46
C PRO A 172 3.93 -3.28 20.46
N VAL A 173 2.89 -2.87 19.71
CA VAL A 173 3.02 -1.73 18.80
C VAL A 173 3.13 -0.41 19.56
N MET A 174 3.81 0.56 18.98
CA MET A 174 4.01 1.89 19.54
C MET A 174 2.68 2.64 19.61
N HIS A 175 2.37 3.22 20.77
CA HIS A 175 1.14 3.97 20.99
C HIS A 175 1.28 5.47 20.67
N SER A 176 2.40 6.08 21.04
CA SER A 176 2.66 7.51 20.91
C SER A 176 3.51 7.78 19.68
N LEU A 177 2.87 7.94 18.50
CA LEU A 177 3.59 8.12 17.24
C LEU A 177 4.31 9.47 17.12
N ASP A 178 3.90 10.49 17.87
CA ASP A 178 4.57 11.80 17.90
C ASP A 178 5.97 11.75 18.54
N MET A 179 6.32 10.63 19.21
CA MET A 179 7.67 10.41 19.72
C MET A 179 8.67 10.04 18.63
N LEU A 180 8.19 9.55 17.49
CA LEU A 180 9.05 9.26 16.35
C LEU A 180 9.57 10.58 15.75
N PRO A 181 10.86 10.66 15.38
CA PRO A 181 11.32 11.75 14.55
C PRO A 181 10.63 11.71 13.20
N PHE A 182 10.60 12.84 12.49
CA PHE A 182 10.19 12.82 11.09
C PHE A 182 11.12 11.91 10.27
N PRO A 183 10.62 11.30 9.17
CA PRO A 183 11.46 10.47 8.32
C PRO A 183 12.73 11.19 7.86
N ALA A 184 13.78 10.45 7.62
CA ALA A 184 15.10 10.99 7.21
C ALA A 184 15.08 11.49 5.75
N TRP A 185 14.21 12.45 5.46
CA TRP A 185 14.00 13.04 4.13
C TRP A 185 15.26 13.64 3.51
N ASP A 186 16.22 14.02 4.34
CA ASP A 186 17.49 14.64 3.89
C ASP A 186 18.48 13.60 3.31
N LEU A 187 18.25 12.30 3.54
CA LEU A 187 19.11 11.23 3.04
C LEU A 187 18.62 10.60 1.72
N ILE A 188 17.42 10.95 1.27
CA ILE A 188 16.87 10.43 0.01
C ILE A 188 17.00 11.48 -1.10
N ASN A 189 17.48 11.04 -2.27
CA ASN A 189 17.42 11.88 -3.47
C ASN A 189 16.02 11.85 -4.06
N LEU A 190 15.25 12.91 -3.87
CA LEU A 190 13.87 13.02 -4.37
C LEU A 190 13.77 13.46 -5.83
N GLU A 191 14.86 13.86 -6.50
CA GLU A 191 14.79 14.36 -7.87
C GLU A 191 14.27 13.31 -8.89
N PRO A 192 14.72 12.03 -8.88
CA PRO A 192 14.15 11.02 -9.77
C PRO A 192 12.65 10.77 -9.54
N TYR A 193 12.17 10.91 -8.30
CA TYR A 193 10.74 10.84 -7.97
C TYR A 193 9.99 12.01 -8.58
N ARG A 194 10.49 13.23 -8.39
CA ARG A 194 9.91 14.46 -8.94
C ARG A 194 9.81 14.42 -10.45
N GLU A 195 10.89 14.09 -11.14
CA GLU A 195 10.92 13.98 -12.60
C GLU A 195 9.88 12.99 -13.11
N MET A 196 9.80 11.81 -12.49
CA MET A 196 8.84 10.78 -12.88
C MET A 196 7.38 11.23 -12.63
N TRP A 197 7.09 11.87 -11.49
CA TRP A 197 5.77 12.42 -11.20
C TRP A 197 5.38 13.54 -12.17
N LEU A 198 6.27 14.48 -12.42
CA LEU A 198 6.01 15.61 -13.35
C LEU A 198 5.75 15.09 -14.77
N SER A 199 6.54 14.14 -15.25
CA SER A 199 6.37 13.57 -16.60
C SER A 199 5.07 12.78 -16.78
N HIS A 200 4.57 12.08 -15.76
CA HIS A 200 3.39 11.21 -15.86
C HIS A 200 2.09 11.85 -15.34
N ALA A 201 2.18 12.78 -14.41
CA ALA A 201 1.02 13.36 -13.74
C ALA A 201 0.96 14.89 -13.82
N GLY A 202 2.06 15.58 -14.15
CA GLY A 202 2.12 17.03 -14.23
C GLY A 202 2.20 17.73 -12.87
N TYR A 203 2.41 17.00 -11.79
CA TYR A 203 2.61 17.54 -10.43
C TYR A 203 3.51 16.62 -9.63
N PHE A 204 4.14 17.13 -8.56
CA PHE A 204 4.97 16.34 -7.66
C PHE A 204 4.20 15.91 -6.43
N SER A 205 4.13 14.60 -6.17
CA SER A 205 3.47 14.00 -5.01
C SER A 205 4.47 13.31 -4.09
N MET A 206 4.35 13.59 -2.78
CA MET A 206 5.04 12.87 -1.72
C MET A 206 4.05 12.00 -0.93
N ASN A 207 4.55 11.12 -0.09
CA ASN A 207 3.74 10.29 0.81
C ASN A 207 4.00 10.64 2.28
N MET A 208 3.00 10.38 3.12
CA MET A 208 3.07 10.59 4.57
C MET A 208 2.17 9.57 5.28
N GLY A 209 2.59 9.09 6.44
CA GLY A 209 1.77 8.29 7.35
C GLY A 209 1.29 9.14 8.54
N THR A 210 -0.01 9.15 8.79
CA THR A 210 -0.60 9.81 9.96
C THR A 210 -1.02 8.80 11.02
N THR A 211 -1.16 7.53 10.62
CA THR A 211 -1.62 6.46 11.50
C THR A 211 -0.88 5.15 11.26
N ARG A 212 -0.94 4.25 12.23
CA ARG A 212 -0.44 2.88 12.12
C ARG A 212 -1.51 1.90 12.56
N GLY A 213 -1.79 0.92 11.69
CA GLY A 213 -2.75 -0.15 11.90
C GLY A 213 -4.21 0.25 11.68
N CYS A 214 -5.08 -0.73 11.76
CA CYS A 214 -6.50 -0.58 11.51
C CYS A 214 -7.30 -1.51 12.45
N PRO A 215 -8.24 -1.00 13.26
CA PRO A 215 -8.94 -1.81 14.27
C PRO A 215 -10.01 -2.72 13.68
N PHE A 216 -10.41 -2.49 12.41
CA PHE A 216 -11.42 -3.29 11.74
C PHE A 216 -10.93 -4.69 11.44
N LYS A 217 -11.82 -5.68 11.57
CA LYS A 217 -11.49 -7.11 11.47
C LYS A 217 -11.98 -7.74 10.17
N CYS A 218 -11.88 -7.01 9.04
CA CYS A 218 -12.17 -7.60 7.73
C CYS A 218 -11.34 -8.87 7.56
N ASN A 219 -12.00 -9.99 7.28
CA ASN A 219 -11.40 -11.32 7.43
C ASN A 219 -10.35 -11.69 6.38
N TRP A 220 -10.20 -10.88 5.34
CA TRP A 220 -9.21 -11.03 4.27
C TRP A 220 -8.01 -10.08 4.40
N CYS A 221 -8.08 -9.08 5.30
CA CYS A 221 -7.10 -8.02 5.41
C CYS A 221 -6.02 -8.37 6.44
N ALA A 222 -4.79 -8.61 5.99
CA ALA A 222 -3.65 -8.81 6.86
C ALA A 222 -3.03 -7.47 7.32
N LYS A 223 -2.54 -7.45 8.55
CA LYS A 223 -1.86 -6.31 9.17
C LYS A 223 -0.63 -6.83 9.93
N PRO A 224 0.36 -7.40 9.22
CA PRO A 224 1.45 -8.14 9.87
C PRO A 224 2.33 -7.24 10.73
N ILE A 225 2.50 -5.97 10.36
CA ILE A 225 3.36 -5.01 11.04
C ILE A 225 2.62 -4.38 12.23
N TYR A 226 1.55 -3.63 11.99
CA TYR A 226 0.88 -2.80 13.00
C TYR A 226 -0.31 -3.46 13.70
N GLY A 227 -0.82 -4.58 13.18
CA GLY A 227 -1.91 -5.36 13.78
C GLY A 227 -3.28 -4.65 13.77
N ASN A 228 -4.21 -5.22 14.56
CA ASN A 228 -5.58 -4.71 14.72
C ASN A 228 -5.65 -3.60 15.80
N ARG A 229 -4.72 -2.68 15.78
CA ARG A 229 -4.66 -1.50 16.65
C ARG A 229 -4.79 -0.26 15.79
N TYR A 230 -5.10 0.86 16.42
CA TYR A 230 -5.10 2.16 15.76
C TYR A 230 -4.36 3.15 16.62
N ASN A 231 -3.24 3.62 16.12
CA ASN A 231 -2.44 4.66 16.75
C ASN A 231 -2.27 5.79 15.75
N SER A 232 -2.48 7.02 16.17
CA SER A 232 -2.41 8.20 15.30
C SER A 232 -1.42 9.23 15.85
N ARG A 233 -0.76 9.91 14.94
CA ARG A 233 -0.07 11.17 15.22
C ARG A 233 -1.09 12.25 15.57
N SER A 234 -0.69 13.27 16.32
CA SER A 234 -1.52 14.43 16.51
C SER A 234 -1.66 15.24 15.20
N PRO A 235 -2.77 15.96 14.97
CA PRO A 235 -2.90 16.84 13.81
C PRO A 235 -1.78 17.87 13.73
N GLN A 236 -1.34 18.42 14.87
CA GLN A 236 -0.23 19.38 14.93
C GLN A 236 1.07 18.77 14.42
N ASN A 237 1.44 17.56 14.88
CA ASN A 237 2.66 16.87 14.45
C ASN A 237 2.65 16.60 12.93
N VAL A 238 1.48 16.25 12.35
CA VAL A 238 1.31 16.05 10.90
C VAL A 238 1.48 17.38 10.15
N VAL A 239 0.87 18.46 10.63
CA VAL A 239 0.96 19.79 10.00
C VAL A 239 2.39 20.31 10.06
N ASP A 240 3.11 20.11 11.16
CA ASP A 240 4.51 20.53 11.28
C ASP A 240 5.41 19.82 10.26
N GLU A 241 5.21 18.53 10.03
CA GLU A 241 5.93 17.80 8.97
C GLU A 241 5.53 18.31 7.57
N LEU A 242 4.24 18.57 7.31
CA LEU A 242 3.78 19.14 6.04
C LEU A 242 4.44 20.48 5.75
N LYS A 243 4.55 21.37 6.76
CA LYS A 243 5.25 22.65 6.63
C LYS A 243 6.71 22.47 6.26
N MET A 244 7.39 21.58 6.97
CA MET A 244 8.80 21.24 6.70
C MET A 244 8.98 20.71 5.28
N LEU A 245 8.14 19.74 4.85
CA LEU A 245 8.19 19.16 3.51
C LEU A 245 7.88 20.20 2.42
N LYS A 246 6.87 21.06 2.63
CA LYS A 246 6.51 22.11 1.68
C LYS A 246 7.64 23.11 1.51
N HIS A 247 8.26 23.52 2.60
CA HIS A 247 9.38 24.47 2.58
C HIS A 247 10.64 23.86 1.91
N LYS A 248 11.01 22.62 2.26
CA LYS A 248 12.24 22.00 1.76
C LYS A 248 12.12 21.47 0.33
N PHE A 249 10.98 20.86 -0.01
CA PHE A 249 10.84 20.07 -1.24
C PHE A 249 9.76 20.60 -2.19
N GLY A 250 8.89 21.52 -1.77
CA GLY A 250 7.93 22.17 -2.66
C GLY A 250 6.97 21.21 -3.35
N PHE A 251 6.38 20.25 -2.61
CA PHE A 251 5.40 19.31 -3.17
C PHE A 251 4.07 20.00 -3.53
N ASP A 252 3.34 19.43 -4.48
CA ASP A 252 2.01 19.87 -4.89
C ASP A 252 0.91 19.04 -4.24
N HIS A 253 1.22 17.77 -3.98
CA HIS A 253 0.26 16.76 -3.56
C HIS A 253 0.87 15.81 -2.53
N ILE A 254 0.04 15.34 -1.58
CA ILE A 254 0.40 14.31 -0.59
C ILE A 254 -0.49 13.08 -0.77
N TRP A 255 0.11 11.91 -0.70
CA TRP A 255 -0.61 10.68 -0.43
C TRP A 255 -0.50 10.32 1.05
N PHE A 256 -1.60 10.43 1.79
CA PHE A 256 -1.68 9.82 3.11
C PHE A 256 -1.86 8.31 2.93
N CYS A 257 -0.77 7.57 3.23
CA CYS A 257 -0.67 6.13 2.95
C CYS A 257 -1.14 5.25 4.12
N ASP A 258 -1.95 5.80 4.98
CA ASP A 258 -2.54 5.12 6.14
C ASP A 258 -3.41 3.93 5.73
N ASP A 259 -3.48 2.90 6.56
CA ASP A 259 -4.49 1.84 6.41
C ASP A 259 -5.91 2.40 6.58
N ILE A 260 -6.05 3.44 7.42
CA ILE A 260 -7.28 4.18 7.63
C ILE A 260 -6.98 5.58 8.16
N PHE A 261 -7.40 6.60 7.46
CA PHE A 261 -7.17 8.00 7.79
C PHE A 261 -8.28 8.54 8.70
N GLY A 262 -7.91 9.34 9.71
CA GLY A 262 -8.85 10.18 10.45
C GLY A 262 -9.92 9.45 11.26
N LEU A 263 -9.65 8.25 11.77
CA LEU A 263 -10.62 7.46 12.54
C LEU A 263 -10.96 8.10 13.92
N LYS A 264 -9.98 8.78 14.55
CA LYS A 264 -10.18 9.38 15.87
C LYS A 264 -11.19 10.54 15.77
N PRO A 265 -12.26 10.57 16.58
CA PRO A 265 -13.24 11.65 16.55
C PRO A 265 -12.59 13.04 16.72
N GLY A 266 -12.98 13.99 15.90
CA GLY A 266 -12.47 15.36 15.91
C GLY A 266 -11.10 15.56 15.21
N TRP A 267 -10.36 14.50 14.95
CA TRP A 267 -9.01 14.59 14.36
C TRP A 267 -9.00 15.29 12.99
N VAL A 268 -9.93 14.94 12.11
CA VAL A 268 -10.04 15.52 10.77
C VAL A 268 -10.38 17.00 10.82
N ARG A 269 -11.28 17.41 11.73
CA ARG A 269 -11.64 18.82 11.95
C ARG A 269 -10.44 19.61 12.41
N GLU A 270 -9.75 19.14 13.47
CA GLU A 270 -8.56 19.81 14.00
C GLU A 270 -7.45 19.91 12.93
N PHE A 271 -7.25 18.86 12.13
CA PHE A 271 -6.33 18.90 11.00
C PHE A 271 -6.70 19.98 9.97
N ALA A 272 -7.99 20.05 9.59
CA ALA A 272 -8.46 21.08 8.65
C ALA A 272 -8.27 22.50 9.21
N ASP A 273 -8.59 22.72 10.49
CA ASP A 273 -8.44 24.00 11.16
C ASP A 273 -6.96 24.44 11.20
N LEU A 274 -6.04 23.50 11.45
CA LEU A 274 -4.59 23.77 11.43
C LEU A 274 -4.06 24.05 10.02
N VAL A 275 -4.50 23.30 9.00
CA VAL A 275 -4.12 23.53 7.60
C VAL A 275 -4.55 24.92 7.15
N GLU A 276 -5.78 25.35 7.48
CA GLU A 276 -6.27 26.71 7.18
C GLU A 276 -5.50 27.78 7.95
N LYS A 277 -5.29 27.58 9.26
CA LYS A 277 -4.53 28.53 10.10
C LYS A 277 -3.11 28.77 9.60
N GLU A 278 -2.43 27.71 9.14
CA GLU A 278 -1.07 27.78 8.62
C GLU A 278 -1.00 28.19 7.13
N ASN A 279 -2.15 28.41 6.49
CA ASN A 279 -2.26 28.74 5.06
C ASN A 279 -1.51 27.74 4.15
N LEU A 280 -1.62 26.43 4.45
CA LEU A 280 -0.95 25.40 3.68
C LEU A 280 -1.76 25.04 2.43
N GLU A 281 -1.24 25.43 1.27
CA GLU A 281 -1.84 25.11 -0.02
C GLU A 281 -1.26 23.84 -0.60
N PHE A 282 -2.06 22.77 -0.64
CA PHE A 282 -1.73 21.50 -1.28
C PHE A 282 -2.99 20.70 -1.55
N LYS A 283 -2.85 19.63 -2.35
CA LYS A 283 -3.89 18.62 -2.54
C LYS A 283 -3.44 17.32 -1.92
N PHE A 284 -4.40 16.48 -1.53
CA PHE A 284 -4.05 15.16 -1.04
C PHE A 284 -5.07 14.08 -1.41
N LYS A 285 -4.57 12.85 -1.46
CA LYS A 285 -5.38 11.65 -1.52
C LYS A 285 -5.18 10.81 -0.28
N MET A 286 -6.22 10.04 0.08
CA MET A 286 -6.20 9.13 1.22
C MET A 286 -7.03 7.87 0.94
N GLN A 287 -6.89 6.89 1.84
CA GLN A 287 -7.75 5.71 1.87
C GLN A 287 -8.77 5.85 3.01
N GLY A 288 -10.02 5.47 2.74
CA GLY A 288 -11.09 5.60 3.72
C GLY A 288 -12.14 4.49 3.67
N ARG A 289 -12.87 4.35 4.78
CA ARG A 289 -14.07 3.51 4.87
C ARG A 289 -15.30 4.36 4.68
N VAL A 290 -16.28 3.82 3.98
CA VAL A 290 -17.52 4.57 3.65
C VAL A 290 -18.33 4.97 4.88
N ASP A 291 -18.37 4.13 5.92
CA ASP A 291 -19.05 4.40 7.19
C ASP A 291 -18.42 5.57 7.96
N LEU A 292 -17.11 5.71 7.92
CA LEU A 292 -16.40 6.83 8.56
C LEU A 292 -16.57 8.13 7.77
N LEU A 293 -16.58 8.06 6.44
CA LEU A 293 -16.81 9.23 5.59
C LEU A 293 -18.19 9.84 5.82
N LEU A 294 -19.18 9.00 6.14
CA LEU A 294 -20.56 9.43 6.41
C LEU A 294 -20.78 10.00 7.83
N GLN A 295 -19.77 10.00 8.69
CA GLN A 295 -19.87 10.69 9.98
C GLN A 295 -20.04 12.21 9.78
N GLU A 296 -20.72 12.85 10.71
CA GLU A 296 -21.08 14.26 10.62
C GLU A 296 -19.86 15.16 10.33
N ASN A 297 -19.99 16.01 9.30
CA ASN A 297 -19.00 16.97 8.82
C ASN A 297 -17.68 16.40 8.27
N ASN A 298 -17.43 15.10 8.35
CA ASN A 298 -16.13 14.54 7.99
C ASN A 298 -15.73 14.85 6.51
N ILE A 299 -16.65 14.66 5.56
CA ILE A 299 -16.43 14.98 4.14
C ILE A 299 -16.21 16.49 3.94
N ARG A 300 -16.89 17.36 4.67
CA ARG A 300 -16.71 18.82 4.60
C ARG A 300 -15.32 19.21 5.11
N ASP A 301 -14.91 18.68 6.25
CA ASP A 301 -13.62 19.00 6.84
C ASP A 301 -12.45 18.46 5.98
N LEU A 302 -12.60 17.29 5.36
CA LEU A 302 -11.65 16.79 4.36
C LEU A 302 -11.54 17.72 3.15
N ALA A 303 -12.66 18.25 2.64
CA ALA A 303 -12.65 19.21 1.52
C ALA A 303 -11.95 20.52 1.90
N ARG A 304 -12.21 21.05 3.11
CA ARG A 304 -11.52 22.24 3.66
C ARG A 304 -10.01 22.04 3.74
N ALA A 305 -9.57 20.86 4.19
CA ALA A 305 -8.16 20.52 4.29
C ALA A 305 -7.45 20.33 2.94
N GLY A 306 -8.18 20.36 1.82
CA GLY A 306 -7.61 20.18 0.48
C GLY A 306 -7.67 18.77 -0.11
N CYS A 307 -8.44 17.85 0.48
CA CYS A 307 -8.64 16.51 -0.06
C CYS A 307 -9.25 16.58 -1.47
N ASP A 308 -8.58 15.96 -2.45
CA ASP A 308 -9.09 15.93 -3.82
C ASP A 308 -9.48 14.53 -4.31
N ASN A 309 -8.98 13.48 -3.65
CA ASN A 309 -9.30 12.10 -4.02
C ASN A 309 -9.35 11.16 -2.80
N ILE A 310 -10.38 10.33 -2.74
CA ILE A 310 -10.53 9.31 -1.70
C ILE A 310 -10.70 7.94 -2.33
N TRP A 311 -9.79 7.03 -2.00
CA TRP A 311 -9.89 5.62 -2.32
C TRP A 311 -10.71 4.91 -1.27
N MET A 312 -11.94 4.51 -1.62
CA MET A 312 -12.84 3.81 -0.73
C MET A 312 -12.75 2.30 -0.90
N GLY A 313 -12.67 1.57 0.20
CA GLY A 313 -12.82 0.12 0.22
C GLY A 313 -14.27 -0.27 -0.05
N ALA A 314 -14.74 -0.14 -1.29
CA ALA A 314 -16.07 -0.55 -1.72
C ALA A 314 -16.20 -2.08 -1.83
N GLU A 315 -15.14 -2.76 -2.23
CA GLU A 315 -14.93 -4.20 -2.40
C GLU A 315 -15.95 -4.87 -3.33
N SER A 316 -17.27 -4.79 -3.05
CA SER A 316 -18.34 -5.44 -3.81
C SER A 316 -19.63 -4.62 -3.82
N GLY A 317 -20.39 -4.71 -4.91
CA GLY A 317 -21.78 -4.22 -4.99
C GLY A 317 -22.82 -5.23 -4.47
N SER A 318 -22.37 -6.36 -3.91
CA SER A 318 -23.24 -7.35 -3.29
C SER A 318 -23.12 -7.29 -1.77
N GLN A 319 -24.22 -7.00 -1.07
CA GLN A 319 -24.23 -6.99 0.41
C GLN A 319 -23.81 -8.34 0.97
N ARG A 320 -24.26 -9.44 0.37
CA ARG A 320 -23.86 -10.80 0.77
C ARG A 320 -22.33 -10.99 0.77
N ILE A 321 -21.63 -10.44 -0.21
CA ILE A 321 -20.16 -10.54 -0.28
C ILE A 321 -19.50 -9.65 0.77
N LEU A 322 -20.01 -8.42 1.00
CA LEU A 322 -19.50 -7.55 2.07
C LEU A 322 -19.67 -8.20 3.45
N ASP A 323 -20.79 -8.88 3.68
CA ASP A 323 -21.06 -9.60 4.94
C ASP A 323 -20.13 -10.81 5.09
N LEU A 324 -19.92 -11.60 4.03
CA LEU A 324 -18.97 -12.71 4.02
C LEU A 324 -17.50 -12.29 4.25
N MET A 325 -17.15 -11.06 3.88
CA MET A 325 -15.84 -10.44 4.11
C MET A 325 -15.70 -9.84 5.53
N ASP A 326 -16.73 -9.87 6.35
CA ASP A 326 -16.77 -9.14 7.63
C ASP A 326 -16.41 -7.66 7.46
N LYS A 327 -16.85 -7.04 6.33
CA LYS A 327 -16.51 -5.65 6.01
C LYS A 327 -17.18 -4.68 6.98
N GLY A 328 -18.40 -4.99 7.44
CA GLY A 328 -19.19 -4.15 8.35
C GLY A 328 -19.64 -2.83 7.72
N THR A 329 -19.80 -2.77 6.39
CA THR A 329 -20.36 -1.64 5.65
C THR A 329 -21.48 -2.11 4.72
N THR A 330 -22.33 -1.19 4.28
CA THR A 330 -23.43 -1.52 3.37
C THR A 330 -23.20 -0.95 1.97
N VAL A 331 -23.84 -1.58 0.98
CA VAL A 331 -23.82 -1.09 -0.40
C VAL A 331 -24.44 0.32 -0.45
N GLU A 332 -25.51 0.58 0.31
CA GLU A 332 -26.14 1.90 0.42
C GLU A 332 -25.15 2.97 0.89
N GLN A 333 -24.30 2.66 1.88
CA GLN A 333 -23.27 3.59 2.35
C GLN A 333 -22.27 3.92 1.25
N ILE A 334 -21.92 2.99 0.33
CA ILE A 334 -21.05 3.25 -0.80
C ILE A 334 -21.69 4.28 -1.74
N TYR A 335 -22.99 4.13 -2.05
CA TYR A 335 -23.72 5.09 -2.87
C TYR A 335 -23.77 6.46 -2.23
N ASN A 336 -24.16 6.54 -0.95
CA ASN A 336 -24.31 7.78 -0.21
C ASN A 336 -22.97 8.53 -0.09
N ALA A 337 -21.89 7.85 0.31
CA ALA A 337 -20.57 8.45 0.39
C ALA A 337 -20.09 8.97 -0.98
N THR A 338 -20.31 8.20 -2.04
CA THR A 338 -19.93 8.61 -3.41
C THR A 338 -20.66 9.87 -3.85
N HIS A 339 -21.96 9.99 -3.59
CA HIS A 339 -22.74 11.17 -3.95
C HIS A 339 -22.30 12.41 -3.15
N LEU A 340 -22.08 12.25 -1.84
CA LEU A 340 -21.65 13.35 -0.98
C LEU A 340 -20.23 13.85 -1.37
N LEU A 341 -19.31 12.96 -1.63
CA LEU A 341 -17.97 13.32 -2.10
C LEU A 341 -18.01 14.12 -3.40
N LYS A 342 -18.78 13.65 -4.39
CA LYS A 342 -18.96 14.36 -5.67
C LYS A 342 -19.58 15.74 -5.48
N LYS A 343 -20.51 15.89 -4.53
CA LYS A 343 -21.17 17.17 -4.23
C LYS A 343 -20.20 18.23 -3.71
N VAL A 344 -19.17 17.83 -2.95
CA VAL A 344 -18.14 18.76 -2.43
C VAL A 344 -16.90 18.84 -3.32
N GLY A 345 -16.89 18.19 -4.49
CA GLY A 345 -15.78 18.23 -5.44
C GLY A 345 -14.64 17.25 -5.18
N ILE A 346 -14.76 16.37 -4.17
CA ILE A 346 -13.79 15.30 -3.92
C ILE A 346 -14.05 14.15 -4.90
N LYS A 347 -12.99 13.62 -5.50
CA LYS A 347 -13.04 12.50 -6.45
C LYS A 347 -13.13 11.15 -5.71
N PRO A 348 -14.25 10.42 -5.74
CA PRO A 348 -14.32 9.07 -5.17
C PRO A 348 -13.63 8.06 -6.10
N SER A 349 -12.73 7.23 -5.55
CA SER A 349 -12.12 6.09 -6.23
C SER A 349 -12.41 4.80 -5.47
N PHE A 350 -12.53 3.67 -6.17
CA PHE A 350 -12.97 2.42 -5.55
C PHE A 350 -11.89 1.35 -5.58
N PHE A 351 -11.63 0.73 -4.43
CA PHE A 351 -11.04 -0.60 -4.38
C PHE A 351 -12.15 -1.63 -4.54
N ILE A 352 -11.98 -2.53 -5.52
CA ILE A 352 -12.90 -3.61 -5.85
C ILE A 352 -12.15 -4.93 -5.78
N GLN A 353 -12.78 -5.93 -5.18
CA GLN A 353 -12.21 -7.27 -5.06
C GLN A 353 -13.17 -8.31 -5.62
N PHE A 354 -12.70 -9.11 -6.58
CA PHE A 354 -13.43 -10.26 -7.11
C PHE A 354 -12.83 -11.58 -6.63
N GLY A 355 -13.59 -12.65 -6.78
CA GLY A 355 -13.12 -14.00 -6.47
C GLY A 355 -13.06 -14.28 -4.97
N TYR A 356 -13.89 -13.62 -4.16
CA TYR A 356 -14.11 -14.07 -2.79
C TYR A 356 -14.86 -15.41 -2.77
N LEU A 357 -14.67 -16.21 -1.71
CA LEU A 357 -15.28 -17.54 -1.59
C LEU A 357 -16.80 -17.48 -1.84
N THR A 358 -17.31 -18.39 -2.66
CA THR A 358 -18.74 -18.51 -3.02
C THR A 358 -19.33 -17.32 -3.77
N GLU A 359 -18.51 -16.40 -4.30
CA GLU A 359 -18.99 -15.31 -5.15
C GLU A 359 -19.68 -15.87 -6.40
N THR A 360 -20.92 -15.44 -6.62
CA THR A 360 -21.74 -15.87 -7.77
C THR A 360 -21.72 -14.86 -8.90
N LYS A 361 -22.22 -15.26 -10.06
CA LYS A 361 -22.41 -14.34 -11.21
C LYS A 361 -23.30 -13.15 -10.82
N SER A 362 -24.38 -13.38 -10.08
CA SER A 362 -25.26 -12.31 -9.61
C SER A 362 -24.52 -11.28 -8.74
N ASP A 363 -23.61 -11.73 -7.87
CA ASP A 363 -22.81 -10.83 -7.03
C ASP A 363 -21.86 -9.99 -7.88
N ILE A 364 -21.21 -10.61 -8.87
CA ILE A 364 -20.32 -9.93 -9.83
C ILE A 364 -21.10 -8.88 -10.63
N GLU A 365 -22.30 -9.24 -11.14
CA GLU A 365 -23.15 -8.32 -11.89
C GLU A 365 -23.61 -7.12 -11.06
N LYS A 366 -23.96 -7.31 -9.79
CA LYS A 366 -24.27 -6.22 -8.85
C LYS A 366 -23.06 -5.27 -8.69
N THR A 367 -21.84 -5.81 -8.55
CA THR A 367 -20.63 -5.01 -8.45
C THR A 367 -20.37 -4.19 -9.71
N ILE A 368 -20.53 -4.80 -10.91
CA ILE A 368 -20.38 -4.11 -12.18
C ILE A 368 -21.46 -3.01 -12.33
N THR A 369 -22.68 -3.28 -11.92
CA THR A 369 -23.81 -2.32 -11.94
C THR A 369 -23.48 -1.12 -11.05
N MET A 370 -23.04 -1.34 -9.83
CA MET A 370 -22.63 -0.28 -8.90
C MET A 370 -21.54 0.60 -9.51
N ILE A 371 -20.48 0.02 -10.08
CA ILE A 371 -19.39 0.76 -10.72
C ILE A 371 -19.93 1.63 -11.88
N ASN A 372 -20.78 1.06 -12.74
CA ASN A 372 -21.31 1.74 -13.92
C ASN A 372 -22.33 2.83 -13.57
N GLN A 373 -23.07 2.70 -12.48
CA GLN A 373 -24.00 3.72 -11.99
C GLN A 373 -23.28 4.85 -11.28
N LEU A 374 -22.35 4.51 -10.39
CA LEU A 374 -21.64 5.50 -9.58
C LEU A 374 -20.52 6.20 -10.36
N LEU A 375 -19.94 5.60 -11.38
CA LEU A 375 -18.85 6.14 -12.18
C LEU A 375 -17.80 6.85 -11.29
N PRO A 376 -17.08 6.11 -10.43
CA PRO A 376 -16.03 6.69 -9.60
C PRO A 376 -14.94 7.35 -10.48
N TYR A 377 -14.06 8.12 -9.90
CA TYR A 377 -12.96 8.75 -10.62
C TYR A 377 -11.95 7.72 -11.16
N GLU A 378 -11.60 6.74 -10.33
CA GLU A 378 -10.76 5.59 -10.67
C GLU A 378 -11.29 4.30 -10.03
N ILE A 379 -10.92 3.16 -10.59
CA ILE A 379 -11.16 1.84 -10.03
C ILE A 379 -9.85 1.04 -9.95
N GLY A 380 -9.54 0.52 -8.77
CA GLY A 380 -8.50 -0.48 -8.55
C GLY A 380 -9.16 -1.83 -8.34
N ILE A 381 -8.91 -2.78 -9.26
CA ILE A 381 -9.51 -4.11 -9.19
C ILE A 381 -8.45 -5.12 -8.83
N SER A 382 -8.72 -5.91 -7.79
CA SER A 382 -7.92 -7.05 -7.37
C SER A 382 -8.75 -8.34 -7.40
N VAL A 383 -8.08 -9.47 -7.29
CA VAL A 383 -8.69 -10.75 -6.93
C VAL A 383 -8.35 -11.09 -5.49
N SER A 384 -9.17 -11.91 -4.84
CA SER A 384 -8.95 -12.32 -3.46
C SER A 384 -7.58 -12.97 -3.28
N TYR A 385 -6.77 -12.36 -2.42
CA TYR A 385 -5.39 -12.74 -2.17
C TYR A 385 -5.26 -13.25 -0.73
N PRO A 386 -4.91 -14.53 -0.51
CA PRO A 386 -4.82 -15.11 0.82
C PRO A 386 -3.52 -14.71 1.51
N LEU A 387 -3.59 -13.71 2.38
CA LEU A 387 -2.45 -13.25 3.18
C LEU A 387 -2.37 -14.02 4.50
N PRO A 388 -1.18 -14.47 4.92
CA PRO A 388 -0.98 -15.14 6.20
C PRO A 388 -1.58 -14.36 7.38
N GLY A 389 -2.02 -15.06 8.42
CA GLY A 389 -2.62 -14.45 9.61
C GLY A 389 -4.06 -13.94 9.44
N THR A 390 -4.69 -14.14 8.28
CA THR A 390 -6.10 -13.79 8.05
C THR A 390 -7.02 -15.01 8.17
N VAL A 391 -8.28 -14.77 8.59
CA VAL A 391 -9.31 -15.82 8.59
C VAL A 391 -9.52 -16.39 7.19
N PHE A 392 -9.42 -15.56 6.17
CA PHE A 392 -9.52 -15.97 4.77
C PHE A 392 -8.39 -16.95 4.37
N PHE A 393 -7.14 -16.64 4.77
CA PHE A 393 -6.00 -17.53 4.52
C PHE A 393 -6.23 -18.92 5.14
N GLU A 394 -6.69 -18.97 6.40
CA GLU A 394 -6.95 -20.25 7.08
C GLU A 394 -7.99 -21.10 6.35
N LYS A 395 -8.98 -20.49 5.69
CA LYS A 395 -10.00 -21.20 4.90
C LYS A 395 -9.45 -21.81 3.60
N VAL A 396 -8.37 -21.27 3.04
CA VAL A 396 -7.85 -21.69 1.72
C VAL A 396 -6.42 -22.23 1.75
N LYS A 397 -5.71 -22.19 2.89
CA LYS A 397 -4.28 -22.55 3.00
C LYS A 397 -3.95 -23.97 2.50
N SER A 398 -4.84 -24.93 2.69
CA SER A 398 -4.65 -26.30 2.19
C SER A 398 -4.63 -26.42 0.67
N GLN A 399 -5.09 -25.39 -0.04
CA GLN A 399 -5.15 -25.33 -1.50
C GLN A 399 -3.94 -24.57 -2.11
N LEU A 400 -3.12 -23.93 -1.28
CA LEU A 400 -1.95 -23.13 -1.71
C LEU A 400 -0.71 -24.01 -1.93
N VAL A 401 -0.84 -25.09 -2.70
CA VAL A 401 0.22 -26.09 -2.86
C VAL A 401 1.34 -25.61 -3.79
N ASN A 402 0.96 -25.00 -4.91
CA ASN A 402 1.90 -24.68 -5.99
C ASN A 402 2.36 -23.22 -5.98
N LYS A 403 1.59 -22.32 -5.37
CA LYS A 403 1.86 -20.89 -5.35
C LYS A 403 1.28 -20.22 -4.11
N THR A 404 2.12 -19.50 -3.39
CA THR A 404 1.73 -18.83 -2.15
C THR A 404 1.77 -17.29 -2.26
N ASN A 405 2.45 -16.75 -3.26
CA ASN A 405 2.58 -15.31 -3.49
C ASN A 405 2.55 -14.97 -4.98
N TRP A 406 2.13 -13.76 -5.33
CA TRP A 406 2.29 -13.21 -6.68
C TRP A 406 3.75 -12.85 -6.95
N ASN A 407 4.16 -12.90 -8.23
CA ASN A 407 5.49 -12.42 -8.65
C ASN A 407 5.56 -10.90 -8.57
N ASP A 408 4.54 -10.22 -9.14
CA ASP A 408 4.38 -8.77 -9.18
C ASP A 408 2.91 -8.37 -9.02
N SER A 409 2.61 -7.08 -8.99
CA SER A 409 1.26 -6.55 -8.76
C SER A 409 0.27 -6.76 -9.91
N ASP A 410 0.73 -7.15 -11.11
CA ASP A 410 -0.12 -7.35 -12.29
C ASP A 410 -0.50 -8.81 -12.52
N GLU A 411 0.05 -9.73 -11.78
CA GLU A 411 -0.18 -11.16 -11.98
C GLU A 411 -1.65 -11.54 -11.81
N LEU A 412 -2.35 -11.00 -10.81
CA LEU A 412 -3.78 -11.22 -10.52
C LEU A 412 -4.17 -12.71 -10.56
N ALA A 413 -3.28 -13.59 -10.10
CA ALA A 413 -3.52 -15.02 -10.07
C ALA A 413 -4.41 -15.40 -8.90
N LEU A 414 -5.50 -16.09 -9.15
CA LEU A 414 -6.27 -16.76 -8.12
C LEU A 414 -5.53 -18.05 -7.72
N MET A 415 -5.13 -18.17 -6.46
CA MET A 415 -4.23 -19.22 -5.98
C MET A 415 -4.95 -20.39 -5.28
N PHE A 416 -6.28 -20.36 -5.23
CA PHE A 416 -7.14 -21.37 -4.59
C PHE A 416 -8.35 -21.68 -5.47
N ASN A 417 -9.03 -22.79 -5.20
CA ASN A 417 -10.23 -23.18 -5.92
C ASN A 417 -11.40 -22.25 -5.61
N ASN A 418 -12.10 -21.82 -6.64
CA ASN A 418 -13.25 -20.93 -6.52
C ASN A 418 -14.35 -21.28 -7.53
N THR A 419 -15.46 -20.54 -7.51
CA THR A 419 -16.61 -20.74 -8.41
C THR A 419 -16.21 -20.79 -9.89
N TYR A 420 -15.27 -19.95 -10.31
CA TYR A 420 -14.79 -19.87 -11.68
C TYR A 420 -13.29 -20.09 -11.81
N PRO A 421 -12.80 -20.52 -12.98
CA PRO A 421 -11.37 -20.76 -13.19
C PRO A 421 -10.57 -19.44 -13.17
N PRO A 422 -9.25 -19.47 -12.89
CA PRO A 422 -8.39 -18.25 -12.86
C PRO A 422 -8.46 -17.40 -14.13
N ALA A 423 -8.61 -18.05 -15.31
CA ALA A 423 -8.75 -17.35 -16.59
C ALA A 423 -10.01 -16.47 -16.66
N PHE A 424 -11.09 -16.86 -15.94
CA PHE A 424 -12.31 -16.06 -15.84
C PHE A 424 -12.02 -14.73 -15.14
N TYR A 425 -11.34 -14.74 -13.99
CA TYR A 425 -11.05 -13.52 -13.22
C TYR A 425 -10.10 -12.56 -13.95
N LYS A 426 -9.10 -13.07 -14.68
CA LYS A 426 -8.26 -12.25 -15.57
C LYS A 426 -9.09 -11.59 -16.69
N ARG A 427 -10.05 -12.32 -17.25
CA ARG A 427 -10.96 -11.76 -18.28
C ARG A 427 -11.96 -10.79 -17.67
N LEU A 428 -12.49 -11.09 -16.49
CA LEU A 428 -13.40 -10.21 -15.74
C LEU A 428 -12.74 -8.87 -15.46
N HIS A 429 -11.50 -8.85 -14.95
CA HIS A 429 -10.73 -7.63 -14.74
C HIS A 429 -10.70 -6.75 -15.99
N ARG A 430 -10.34 -7.31 -17.16
CA ARG A 430 -10.29 -6.60 -18.44
C ARG A 430 -11.67 -6.09 -18.86
N TYR A 431 -12.70 -6.92 -18.72
CA TYR A 431 -14.06 -6.55 -19.06
C TYR A 431 -14.58 -5.39 -18.22
N VAL A 432 -14.39 -5.44 -16.92
CA VAL A 432 -14.87 -4.39 -15.99
C VAL A 432 -14.18 -3.06 -16.30
N HIS A 433 -12.87 -3.03 -16.49
CA HIS A 433 -12.16 -1.81 -16.91
C HIS A 433 -12.65 -1.24 -18.23
N LYS A 434 -12.91 -2.07 -19.24
CA LYS A 434 -13.43 -1.61 -20.53
C LYS A 434 -14.88 -1.14 -20.42
N SER A 435 -15.72 -1.84 -19.67
CA SER A 435 -17.10 -1.43 -19.38
C SER A 435 -17.15 -0.08 -18.68
N TYR A 436 -16.36 0.09 -17.63
CA TYR A 436 -16.24 1.35 -16.92
C TYR A 436 -15.81 2.51 -17.83
N ARG A 437 -14.73 2.33 -18.61
CA ARG A 437 -14.25 3.36 -19.55
C ARG A 437 -15.26 3.70 -20.63
N LYS A 438 -16.00 2.69 -21.13
CA LYS A 438 -17.13 2.88 -22.03
C LYS A 438 -18.17 3.83 -21.42
N HIS A 439 -18.62 3.58 -20.19
CA HIS A 439 -19.62 4.42 -19.52
C HIS A 439 -19.10 5.83 -19.26
N LEU A 440 -17.83 5.98 -18.87
CA LEU A 440 -17.20 7.30 -18.74
C LEU A 440 -17.19 8.08 -20.06
N ALA A 441 -16.94 7.41 -21.20
CA ALA A 441 -16.97 8.04 -22.51
C ALA A 441 -18.39 8.51 -22.86
N PHE A 442 -19.42 7.68 -22.62
CA PHE A 442 -20.81 8.05 -22.85
C PHE A 442 -21.25 9.23 -21.97
N GLU A 443 -20.90 9.23 -20.68
CA GLU A 443 -21.19 10.38 -19.80
C GLU A 443 -20.50 11.66 -20.28
N LYS A 444 -19.28 11.54 -20.84
CA LYS A 444 -18.62 12.71 -21.42
C LYS A 444 -19.31 13.20 -22.69
N ILE A 445 -19.74 12.29 -23.56
CA ILE A 445 -20.54 12.64 -24.75
C ILE A 445 -21.82 13.35 -24.33
N LYS A 446 -22.56 12.78 -23.37
CA LYS A 446 -23.77 13.38 -22.84
C LYS A 446 -23.54 14.79 -22.30
N LYS A 447 -22.49 14.98 -21.48
CA LYS A 447 -22.11 16.31 -20.97
C LYS A 447 -21.77 17.30 -22.07
N MET A 448 -21.09 16.86 -23.13
CA MET A 448 -20.76 17.73 -24.29
C MET A 448 -22.00 18.16 -25.06
N LEU A 449 -23.02 17.30 -25.18
CA LEU A 449 -24.28 17.62 -25.84
C LEU A 449 -25.12 18.65 -25.05
N PHE A 450 -25.14 18.52 -23.72
CA PHE A 450 -25.93 19.43 -22.85
C PHE A 450 -25.18 20.69 -22.41
N HIS A 451 -23.85 20.69 -22.44
CA HIS A 451 -22.98 21.82 -22.02
C HIS A 451 -21.82 22.00 -22.98
N PRO A 452 -22.08 22.53 -24.21
CA PRO A 452 -21.07 22.66 -25.27
C PRO A 452 -19.94 23.64 -24.93
N SER A 453 -20.18 24.62 -24.06
CA SER A 453 -19.17 25.60 -23.64
C SER A 453 -17.99 25.02 -22.86
N GLY A 454 -18.11 23.79 -22.35
CA GLY A 454 -17.06 23.07 -21.62
C GLY A 454 -16.26 22.06 -22.46
N ILE A 455 -16.34 22.15 -23.80
CA ILE A 455 -15.62 21.24 -24.71
C ILE A 455 -14.14 21.61 -24.75
N ASN A 456 -13.28 20.64 -24.43
CA ASN A 456 -11.83 20.76 -24.56
C ASN A 456 -11.24 19.50 -25.22
N SER A 457 -9.97 19.56 -25.63
CA SER A 457 -9.29 18.47 -26.35
C SER A 457 -9.28 17.15 -25.58
N ALA A 458 -9.05 17.19 -24.26
CA ALA A 458 -9.09 16.01 -23.39
C ALA A 458 -10.49 15.38 -23.32
N GLY A 459 -11.54 16.22 -23.31
CA GLY A 459 -12.94 15.79 -23.36
C GLY A 459 -13.29 15.11 -24.67
N ILE A 460 -12.86 15.68 -25.79
CA ILE A 460 -13.05 15.10 -27.14
C ILE A 460 -12.34 13.74 -27.21
N LYS A 461 -11.06 13.66 -26.81
CA LYS A 461 -10.30 12.41 -26.78
C LYS A 461 -11.00 11.32 -25.95
N ARG A 462 -11.56 11.69 -24.79
CA ARG A 462 -12.33 10.77 -23.96
C ARG A 462 -13.63 10.34 -24.60
N ALA A 463 -14.38 11.23 -25.26
CA ALA A 463 -15.58 10.89 -26.00
C ALA A 463 -15.29 9.94 -27.18
N LEU A 464 -14.27 10.23 -27.98
CA LEU A 464 -13.84 9.39 -29.09
C LEU A 464 -13.38 7.99 -28.64
N SER A 465 -12.91 7.84 -27.42
CA SER A 465 -12.54 6.53 -26.87
C SER A 465 -13.72 5.54 -26.78
N ALA A 466 -14.98 6.02 -26.86
CA ALA A 466 -16.17 5.16 -26.98
C ALA A 466 -16.09 4.23 -28.19
N LEU A 467 -15.54 4.69 -29.30
CA LEU A 467 -15.39 3.89 -30.56
C LEU A 467 -14.53 2.63 -30.31
N TYR A 468 -13.54 2.72 -29.43
CA TYR A 468 -12.71 1.58 -29.01
C TYR A 468 -13.37 0.75 -27.92
N TYR A 469 -13.84 1.40 -26.83
CA TYR A 469 -14.31 0.66 -25.66
C TYR A 469 -15.63 -0.05 -25.83
N LEU A 470 -16.49 0.40 -26.76
CA LEU A 470 -17.78 -0.23 -27.00
C LEU A 470 -17.61 -1.64 -27.63
N PRO A 471 -16.92 -1.84 -28.77
CA PRO A 471 -16.68 -3.18 -29.29
C PRO A 471 -15.76 -4.01 -28.41
N ALA A 472 -14.74 -3.40 -27.79
CA ALA A 472 -13.79 -4.10 -26.95
C ALA A 472 -14.44 -4.67 -25.67
N ALA A 473 -15.36 -3.93 -25.03
CA ALA A 473 -16.12 -4.43 -23.88
C ALA A 473 -17.09 -5.54 -24.29
N TYR A 474 -17.73 -5.42 -25.47
CA TYR A 474 -18.60 -6.46 -25.99
C TYR A 474 -17.84 -7.77 -26.24
N ILE A 475 -16.70 -7.70 -26.91
CA ILE A 475 -15.85 -8.87 -27.19
C ILE A 475 -15.41 -9.54 -25.88
N ASP A 476 -14.96 -8.75 -24.89
CA ASP A 476 -14.53 -9.34 -23.61
C ASP A 476 -15.71 -9.93 -22.82
N LYS A 477 -16.91 -9.35 -22.93
CA LYS A 477 -18.14 -9.94 -22.35
C LYS A 477 -18.46 -11.31 -22.98
N GLN A 478 -18.35 -11.45 -24.30
CA GLN A 478 -18.58 -12.73 -24.98
C GLN A 478 -17.52 -13.78 -24.60
N LYS A 479 -16.24 -13.37 -24.51
CA LYS A 479 -15.17 -14.26 -24.04
C LYS A 479 -15.36 -14.66 -22.58
N LEU A 480 -15.81 -13.75 -21.71
CA LEU A 480 -16.12 -14.03 -20.31
C LEU A 480 -17.22 -15.09 -20.19
N ARG A 481 -18.32 -14.94 -20.95
CA ARG A 481 -19.43 -15.90 -20.97
C ARG A 481 -18.99 -17.34 -21.31
N ARG A 482 -17.96 -17.50 -22.14
CA ARG A 482 -17.41 -18.83 -22.48
C ARG A 482 -16.64 -19.47 -21.33
N LEU A 483 -16.18 -18.66 -20.37
CA LEU A 483 -15.43 -19.09 -19.19
C LEU A 483 -16.33 -19.22 -17.93
N GLU A 484 -17.63 -18.94 -18.06
CA GLU A 484 -18.59 -18.98 -16.92
C GLU A 484 -18.97 -20.40 -16.47
N LYS A 485 -18.34 -21.45 -17.02
CA LYS A 485 -18.56 -22.82 -16.54
C LYS A 485 -17.93 -22.97 -15.15
N PRO A 486 -18.72 -23.33 -14.12
CA PRO A 486 -18.17 -23.61 -12.80
C PRO A 486 -17.14 -24.74 -12.86
N VAL A 487 -16.12 -24.65 -12.03
CA VAL A 487 -15.04 -25.69 -11.97
C VAL A 487 -15.58 -27.04 -11.47
N ASN A 488 -16.73 -27.03 -10.77
CA ASN A 488 -17.37 -28.19 -10.15
C ASN A 488 -18.75 -28.50 -10.77
N ALA A 489 -18.96 -28.22 -12.05
CA ALA A 489 -20.16 -28.63 -12.78
C ALA A 489 -19.95 -29.89 -13.60
#